data_f46a7a03370d5c915c08ffb5099ae5ae
#
_entry.id   f46a7a03370d5c915c08ffb5099ae5ae
#
_cell.length_a   1.000
_cell.length_b   1.000
_cell.length_c   1.000
_cell.angle_alpha   90.00
_cell.angle_beta   90.00
_cell.angle_gamma   90.00
#
_symmetry.space_group_name_H-M   'P 1'
#
loop_
_entity.id
_entity.type
_entity.pdbx_description
1 polymer ?
#
loop_
_entity_poly.entity_id
_entity_poly.type
_entity_poly.pdbx_seq_one_letter_code
_entity_poly.pdbx_strand_id
1 'polypeptide(L)'
;MKIRGALIAGSVLSLASGTAAASGFGVSYQSVSAMGTAYAGSAVLSEDATNQWYNPATLAGLNTAEVSIAAHQVWIDTTFEANGASGPGDFEDVEPFVGSVFMAMPFNDRVTFGLGINAPYGTKIEYEDNWGNANGGPSAAFFPTTGDPYAQTSDVQTININPAVGIQITDNLRLGAGVNYQQIEADIENAATRLEGDDDAFGWNVGLTYSPDDYNHFGVAYRSEISYDIDGDITFKPAGVAATVAGRLSEDNTIPPAAI
;
A
#
# COMPACT_ATOMS: atom_id res chain seq x y z
N MET A 1 -15.73 -0.62 43.45
CA MET A 1 -15.51 0.48 42.50
C MET A 1 -14.60 0.12 41.29
N LYS A 2 -14.47 -1.18 40.94
CA LYS A 2 -13.60 -1.66 39.83
C LYS A 2 -14.35 -2.03 38.53
N ILE A 3 -15.67 -2.06 38.53
CA ILE A 3 -16.48 -2.50 37.36
C ILE A 3 -16.74 -1.39 36.36
N ARG A 4 -16.73 -0.12 36.80
CA ARG A 4 -16.99 1.02 35.92
C ARG A 4 -15.85 1.32 34.92
N GLY A 5 -14.60 1.03 35.29
CA GLY A 5 -13.45 1.22 34.41
C GLY A 5 -13.39 0.19 33.25
N ALA A 6 -13.77 -1.05 33.50
CA ALA A 6 -13.78 -2.10 32.49
C ALA A 6 -14.89 -1.92 31.45
N LEU A 7 -16.03 -1.33 31.84
CA LEU A 7 -17.12 -1.01 30.91
C LEU A 7 -16.79 0.17 29.98
N ILE A 8 -16.02 1.14 30.45
CA ILE A 8 -15.58 2.26 29.62
C ILE A 8 -14.51 1.82 28.63
N ALA A 9 -13.56 0.98 29.03
CA ALA A 9 -12.57 0.39 28.12
C ALA A 9 -13.22 -0.49 27.04
N GLY A 10 -14.21 -1.31 27.41
CA GLY A 10 -14.96 -2.13 26.46
C GLY A 10 -15.78 -1.34 25.44
N SER A 11 -16.35 -0.21 25.84
CA SER A 11 -17.14 0.64 24.94
C SER A 11 -16.28 1.51 24.01
N VAL A 12 -15.05 1.84 24.39
CA VAL A 12 -14.11 2.53 23.51
C VAL A 12 -13.57 1.58 22.44
N LEU A 13 -13.30 0.30 22.79
CA LEU A 13 -12.90 -0.70 21.78
C LEU A 13 -14.01 -1.02 20.78
N SER A 14 -15.28 -1.00 21.18
CA SER A 14 -16.40 -1.29 20.27
C SER A 14 -16.73 -0.13 19.32
N LEU A 15 -16.31 1.10 19.61
CA LEU A 15 -16.42 2.23 18.72
C LEU A 15 -15.30 2.27 17.66
N ALA A 16 -14.21 1.51 17.88
CA ALA A 16 -13.10 1.38 16.95
C ALA A 16 -13.31 0.26 15.90
N SER A 17 -14.40 -0.49 15.98
CA SER A 17 -14.78 -1.45 14.94
C SER A 17 -15.46 -0.74 13.76
N GLY A 18 -14.75 0.18 13.13
CA GLY A 18 -15.04 0.61 11.77
C GLY A 18 -14.92 -0.60 10.84
N THR A 19 -15.67 -0.61 9.77
CA THR A 19 -15.54 -1.62 8.71
C THR A 19 -14.06 -1.70 8.32
N ALA A 20 -13.42 -2.83 8.60
CA ALA A 20 -12.08 -3.10 8.11
C ALA A 20 -12.20 -3.25 6.58
N ALA A 21 -11.96 -2.17 5.86
CA ALA A 21 -11.74 -2.22 4.43
C ALA A 21 -10.31 -2.74 4.25
N ALA A 22 -10.18 -4.02 3.92
CA ALA A 22 -8.87 -4.60 3.61
C ALA A 22 -8.41 -4.04 2.26
N SER A 23 -7.35 -3.26 2.26
CA SER A 23 -6.64 -2.87 1.04
C SER A 23 -5.88 -4.11 0.55
N GLY A 24 -6.39 -4.78 -0.49
CA GLY A 24 -5.78 -6.01 -1.03
C GLY A 24 -4.40 -5.80 -1.65
N PHE A 25 -4.00 -4.56 -1.91
CA PHE A 25 -2.75 -4.18 -2.56
C PHE A 25 -1.80 -3.41 -1.65
N GLY A 26 -2.14 -3.26 -0.37
CA GLY A 26 -1.36 -2.48 0.58
C GLY A 26 -0.03 -3.15 0.94
N VAL A 27 1.07 -2.41 0.78
CA VAL A 27 2.41 -2.83 1.19
C VAL A 27 2.70 -2.29 2.58
N SER A 28 2.68 -3.16 3.59
CA SER A 28 2.86 -2.76 4.99
C SER A 28 4.33 -2.49 5.35
N TYR A 29 5.29 -3.02 4.58
CA TYR A 29 6.73 -3.00 4.92
C TYR A 29 7.39 -1.69 4.50
N GLN A 30 7.00 -0.58 5.12
CA GLN A 30 7.60 0.74 4.85
C GLN A 30 8.80 1.04 5.75
N SER A 31 9.04 0.20 6.77
CA SER A 31 10.09 0.38 7.77
C SER A 31 10.67 -0.96 8.20
N VAL A 32 11.98 -1.13 8.09
CA VAL A 32 12.68 -2.34 8.58
C VAL A 32 12.74 -2.36 10.10
N SER A 33 12.95 -1.22 10.74
CA SER A 33 12.97 -1.10 12.21
C SER A 33 11.61 -1.46 12.81
N ALA A 34 10.53 -0.89 12.27
CA ALA A 34 9.17 -1.20 12.72
C ALA A 34 8.77 -2.65 12.45
N MET A 35 9.28 -3.27 11.39
CA MET A 35 9.06 -4.69 11.11
C MET A 35 9.58 -5.58 12.25
N GLY A 36 10.72 -5.23 12.84
CA GLY A 36 11.30 -5.95 13.98
C GLY A 36 10.40 -6.01 15.21
N THR A 37 9.50 -5.04 15.38
CA THR A 37 8.49 -4.97 16.44
C THR A 37 7.08 -5.33 15.96
N ALA A 38 6.95 -5.89 14.75
CA ALA A 38 5.65 -6.12 14.09
C ALA A 38 4.81 -4.84 14.03
N TYR A 39 5.46 -3.69 13.80
CA TYR A 39 4.87 -2.34 13.73
C TYR A 39 4.24 -1.84 15.04
N ALA A 40 4.47 -2.54 16.16
CA ALA A 40 3.98 -2.10 17.46
C ALA A 40 4.65 -0.77 17.85
N GLY A 41 3.84 0.25 18.13
CA GLY A 41 4.33 1.57 18.49
C GLY A 41 4.64 2.52 17.31
N SER A 42 4.59 2.07 16.06
CA SER A 42 4.97 2.89 14.89
C SER A 42 4.17 4.18 14.75
N ALA A 43 2.93 4.21 15.22
CA ALA A 43 2.08 5.40 15.18
C ALA A 43 2.28 6.38 16.35
N VAL A 44 3.13 6.04 17.34
CA VAL A 44 3.31 6.86 18.56
C VAL A 44 4.76 7.15 18.90
N LEU A 45 5.67 6.23 18.57
CA LEU A 45 7.09 6.34 18.88
C LEU A 45 7.82 7.12 17.77
N SER A 46 8.86 7.84 18.15
CA SER A 46 9.74 8.56 17.24
C SER A 46 11.10 7.84 17.23
N GLU A 47 11.13 6.63 16.67
CA GLU A 47 12.32 5.79 16.62
C GLU A 47 13.26 6.23 15.50
N ASP A 48 12.69 6.46 14.32
CA ASP A 48 13.41 6.97 13.15
C ASP A 48 12.46 7.69 12.16
N ALA A 49 13.00 8.21 11.06
CA ALA A 49 12.26 8.97 10.06
C ALA A 49 11.13 8.16 9.39
N THR A 50 11.14 6.83 9.42
CA THR A 50 10.11 6.01 8.80
C THR A 50 8.79 6.09 9.54
N ASN A 51 8.78 6.43 10.83
CA ASN A 51 7.58 6.56 11.64
C ASN A 51 6.62 7.64 11.09
N GLN A 52 7.13 8.64 10.33
CA GLN A 52 6.29 9.64 9.66
C GLN A 52 5.27 9.04 8.71
N TRP A 53 5.54 7.86 8.14
CA TRP A 53 4.58 7.15 7.29
C TRP A 53 3.34 6.76 8.07
N TYR A 54 3.50 6.27 9.30
CA TYR A 54 2.41 5.84 10.15
C TYR A 54 1.72 7.01 10.86
N ASN A 55 2.51 8.02 11.28
CA ASN A 55 1.99 9.21 11.95
C ASN A 55 2.97 10.39 11.77
N PRO A 56 2.62 11.44 11.02
CA PRO A 56 3.54 12.57 10.80
C PRO A 56 3.88 13.34 12.08
N ALA A 57 3.10 13.21 13.17
CA ALA A 57 3.40 13.83 14.46
C ALA A 57 4.68 13.27 15.11
N THR A 58 5.09 12.04 14.75
CA THR A 58 6.31 11.41 15.26
C THR A 58 7.58 12.16 14.85
N LEU A 59 7.55 12.89 13.73
CA LEU A 59 8.66 13.75 13.28
C LEU A 59 9.10 14.72 14.36
N ALA A 60 8.16 15.32 15.12
CA ALA A 60 8.46 16.28 16.17
C ALA A 60 9.21 15.67 17.38
N GLY A 61 9.38 14.36 17.42
CA GLY A 61 10.17 13.69 18.45
C GLY A 61 11.61 13.42 18.04
N LEU A 62 11.96 13.63 16.78
CA LEU A 62 13.30 13.44 16.26
C LEU A 62 14.15 14.72 16.48
N ASN A 63 15.28 14.57 17.15
CA ASN A 63 16.13 15.69 17.55
C ASN A 63 17.36 15.85 16.64
N THR A 64 17.59 14.92 15.73
CA THR A 64 18.72 14.90 14.80
C THR A 64 18.24 14.73 13.37
N ALA A 65 18.98 15.32 12.44
CA ALA A 65 18.74 15.06 11.02
C ALA A 65 19.16 13.63 10.69
N GLU A 66 18.26 12.92 9.99
CA GLU A 66 18.49 11.53 9.65
C GLU A 66 17.86 11.13 8.32
N VAL A 67 18.37 10.05 7.75
CA VAL A 67 17.85 9.40 6.57
C VAL A 67 17.72 7.91 6.87
N SER A 68 16.53 7.37 6.68
CA SER A 68 16.25 5.95 6.81
C SER A 68 15.95 5.38 5.44
N ILE A 69 16.59 4.28 5.07
CA ILE A 69 16.39 3.58 3.80
C ILE A 69 15.99 2.14 4.12
N ALA A 70 14.91 1.68 3.50
CA ALA A 70 14.50 0.30 3.56
C ALA A 70 14.42 -0.30 2.15
N ALA A 71 14.79 -1.56 2.04
CA ALA A 71 14.73 -2.33 0.80
C ALA A 71 14.25 -3.74 1.13
N HIS A 72 13.22 -4.18 0.45
CA HIS A 72 12.61 -5.49 0.63
C HIS A 72 12.57 -6.22 -0.70
N GLN A 73 13.10 -7.43 -0.71
CA GLN A 73 12.91 -8.39 -1.77
C GLN A 73 11.84 -9.38 -1.30
N VAL A 74 10.81 -9.57 -2.10
CA VAL A 74 9.72 -10.51 -1.78
C VAL A 74 9.86 -11.72 -2.71
N TRP A 75 9.86 -12.92 -2.15
CA TRP A 75 9.79 -14.17 -2.91
C TRP A 75 8.39 -14.73 -2.74
N ILE A 76 7.72 -14.95 -3.86
CA ILE A 76 6.36 -15.46 -3.86
C ILE A 76 6.43 -16.89 -4.41
N ASP A 77 6.03 -17.84 -3.56
CA ASP A 77 5.90 -19.25 -3.94
C ASP A 77 4.44 -19.64 -3.79
N THR A 78 3.81 -20.03 -4.86
CA THR A 78 2.39 -20.40 -4.89
C THR A 78 2.18 -21.66 -5.66
N THR A 79 1.26 -22.49 -5.21
CA THR A 79 0.83 -23.69 -5.88
C THR A 79 -0.69 -23.67 -6.07
N PHE A 80 -1.15 -23.83 -7.29
CA PHE A 80 -2.57 -23.92 -7.59
C PHE A 80 -2.95 -25.34 -7.99
N GLU A 81 -3.83 -25.96 -7.21
CA GLU A 81 -4.43 -27.27 -7.52
C GLU A 81 -5.93 -27.12 -7.84
N ALA A 82 -6.29 -27.32 -9.10
CA ALA A 82 -7.68 -27.38 -9.48
C ALA A 82 -8.21 -28.82 -9.36
N ASN A 83 -9.41 -29.01 -8.79
CA ASN A 83 -10.04 -30.31 -8.69
C ASN A 83 -10.20 -30.97 -10.07
N GLY A 84 -9.39 -31.98 -10.34
CA GLY A 84 -9.45 -32.80 -11.57
C GLY A 84 -8.74 -32.22 -12.80
N ALA A 85 -8.02 -31.12 -12.65
CA ALA A 85 -7.13 -30.57 -13.67
C ALA A 85 -5.66 -30.76 -13.26
N SER A 86 -4.85 -31.23 -14.17
CA SER A 86 -3.40 -31.23 -14.03
C SER A 86 -2.85 -30.27 -15.08
N GLY A 87 -2.17 -29.24 -14.66
CA GLY A 87 -1.55 -28.26 -15.53
C GLY A 87 -0.85 -27.17 -14.74
N PRO A 88 -0.02 -26.35 -15.41
CA PRO A 88 0.63 -25.24 -14.74
C PRO A 88 -0.43 -24.32 -14.15
N GLY A 89 -0.25 -23.93 -12.91
CA GLY A 89 -1.13 -23.05 -12.16
C GLY A 89 -0.32 -22.24 -11.17
N ASP A 90 0.96 -22.40 -11.24
CA ASP A 90 1.90 -21.71 -10.37
C ASP A 90 2.18 -20.32 -10.93
N PHE A 91 2.66 -19.43 -10.08
CA PHE A 91 3.20 -18.15 -10.55
C PHE A 91 4.57 -18.39 -11.17
N GLU A 92 4.91 -17.60 -12.18
CA GLU A 92 6.31 -17.47 -12.56
C GLU A 92 7.12 -16.93 -11.36
N ASP A 93 8.43 -17.16 -11.37
CA ASP A 93 9.34 -16.67 -10.32
C ASP A 93 9.35 -15.13 -10.30
N VAL A 94 8.34 -14.55 -9.68
CA VAL A 94 8.19 -13.10 -9.55
C VAL A 94 8.80 -12.65 -8.23
N GLU A 95 9.81 -11.81 -8.33
CA GLU A 95 10.54 -11.27 -7.17
C GLU A 95 10.37 -9.75 -7.07
N PRO A 96 9.23 -9.24 -6.60
CA PRO A 96 9.03 -7.81 -6.50
C PRO A 96 9.98 -7.18 -5.47
N PHE A 97 10.53 -6.04 -5.85
CA PHE A 97 11.39 -5.23 -5.01
C PHE A 97 10.62 -4.01 -4.51
N VAL A 98 10.61 -3.80 -3.19
CA VAL A 98 9.95 -2.66 -2.55
C VAL A 98 10.99 -1.83 -1.81
N GLY A 99 11.13 -0.58 -2.22
CA GLY A 99 12.05 0.38 -1.62
C GLY A 99 11.33 1.54 -0.93
N SER A 100 11.94 2.06 0.13
CA SER A 100 11.50 3.31 0.74
C SER A 100 12.68 4.13 1.25
N VAL A 101 12.53 5.45 1.19
CA VAL A 101 13.49 6.43 1.72
C VAL A 101 12.71 7.45 2.52
N PHE A 102 13.11 7.65 3.76
CA PHE A 102 12.54 8.66 4.63
C PHE A 102 13.62 9.57 5.19
N MET A 103 13.35 10.86 5.21
CA MET A 103 14.25 11.88 5.73
C MET A 103 13.53 12.68 6.80
N ALA A 104 14.26 13.04 7.86
CA ALA A 104 13.80 13.97 8.87
C ALA A 104 14.88 15.04 9.08
N MET A 105 14.45 16.29 9.13
CA MET A 105 15.31 17.45 9.30
C MET A 105 14.72 18.39 10.35
N PRO A 106 15.18 18.36 11.61
CA PRO A 106 14.80 19.31 12.61
C PRO A 106 15.19 20.74 12.19
N PHE A 107 14.20 21.62 12.14
CA PHE A 107 14.43 23.04 11.87
C PHE A 107 14.74 23.82 13.16
N ASN A 108 14.10 23.44 14.25
CA ASN A 108 14.36 23.92 15.61
C ASN A 108 13.83 22.87 16.61
N ASP A 109 13.91 23.19 17.92
CA ASP A 109 13.50 22.29 19.01
C ASP A 109 12.01 21.89 18.99
N ARG A 110 11.19 22.47 18.11
CA ARG A 110 9.75 22.23 18.06
C ARG A 110 9.23 21.82 16.68
N VAL A 111 9.99 22.03 15.62
CA VAL A 111 9.54 21.82 14.23
C VAL A 111 10.54 20.96 13.51
N THR A 112 10.06 19.84 12.97
CA THR A 112 10.83 18.94 12.13
C THR A 112 10.12 18.76 10.79
N PHE A 113 10.84 18.97 9.69
CA PHE A 113 10.38 18.66 8.35
C PHE A 113 10.73 17.21 8.03
N GLY A 114 9.85 16.56 7.30
CA GLY A 114 10.02 15.19 6.79
C GLY A 114 9.79 15.11 5.29
N LEU A 115 10.42 14.13 4.67
CA LEU A 115 10.15 13.72 3.30
C LEU A 115 10.17 12.20 3.25
N GLY A 116 9.07 11.59 2.80
CA GLY A 116 8.98 10.18 2.50
C GLY A 116 8.89 9.93 1.00
N ILE A 117 9.61 8.94 0.50
CA ILE A 117 9.46 8.39 -0.86
C ILE A 117 9.33 6.90 -0.69
N ASN A 118 8.19 6.33 -1.08
CA ASN A 118 7.88 4.94 -0.81
C ASN A 118 6.85 4.36 -1.79
N ALA A 119 6.71 3.04 -1.79
CA ALA A 119 5.74 2.29 -2.57
C ALA A 119 4.64 1.73 -1.64
N PRO A 120 3.55 2.46 -1.39
CA PRO A 120 2.53 2.06 -0.41
C PRO A 120 1.59 0.97 -0.91
N TYR A 121 1.43 0.84 -2.22
CA TYR A 121 0.56 -0.14 -2.84
C TYR A 121 1.27 -0.78 -4.02
N GLY A 122 1.02 -2.06 -4.22
CA GLY A 122 1.54 -2.79 -5.36
C GLY A 122 1.07 -4.22 -5.35
N THR A 123 0.93 -4.78 -6.53
CA THR A 123 0.76 -6.21 -6.75
C THR A 123 1.55 -6.58 -7.98
N LYS A 124 2.19 -7.73 -7.93
CA LYS A 124 2.82 -8.33 -9.10
C LYS A 124 2.49 -9.81 -9.11
N ILE A 125 1.71 -10.19 -10.10
CA ILE A 125 1.29 -11.56 -10.33
C ILE A 125 1.55 -11.85 -11.80
N GLU A 126 2.26 -12.93 -12.06
CA GLU A 126 2.51 -13.43 -13.38
C GLU A 126 2.35 -14.96 -13.32
N TYR A 127 1.41 -15.47 -14.09
CA TYR A 127 1.17 -16.92 -14.15
C TYR A 127 2.00 -17.53 -15.26
N GLU A 128 2.41 -18.78 -15.06
CA GLU A 128 3.07 -19.57 -16.09
C GLU A 128 2.24 -19.64 -17.39
N ASP A 129 2.93 -19.72 -18.50
CA ASP A 129 2.32 -19.90 -19.82
C ASP A 129 1.33 -21.07 -19.82
N ASN A 130 0.15 -20.81 -20.40
CA ASN A 130 -0.95 -21.78 -20.51
C ASN A 130 -1.61 -22.19 -19.18
N TRP A 131 -1.44 -21.43 -18.10
CA TRP A 131 -2.21 -21.70 -16.90
C TRP A 131 -3.72 -21.65 -17.20
N GLY A 132 -4.52 -22.48 -16.54
CA GLY A 132 -5.96 -22.58 -16.80
C GLY A 132 -6.38 -23.33 -18.06
N ASN A 133 -5.48 -23.61 -19.00
CA ASN A 133 -5.73 -24.39 -20.22
C ASN A 133 -5.55 -25.91 -20.03
N ALA A 134 -5.10 -26.33 -18.88
CA ALA A 134 -4.83 -27.72 -18.62
C ALA A 134 -6.10 -28.58 -18.74
N ASN A 135 -6.09 -29.47 -19.72
CA ASN A 135 -7.05 -30.58 -19.88
C ASN A 135 -8.53 -30.21 -20.00
N GLY A 136 -8.87 -29.26 -20.85
CA GLY A 136 -10.28 -29.06 -21.23
C GLY A 136 -11.12 -28.38 -20.16
N GLY A 137 -10.55 -27.48 -19.39
CA GLY A 137 -11.30 -26.60 -18.50
C GLY A 137 -12.36 -25.80 -19.26
N PRO A 138 -13.27 -25.14 -18.55
CA PRO A 138 -14.40 -24.40 -19.18
C PRO A 138 -13.94 -23.38 -20.22
N SER A 139 -12.72 -22.90 -20.11
CA SER A 139 -12.08 -21.96 -21.01
C SER A 139 -11.82 -22.52 -22.40
N ALA A 140 -11.41 -23.79 -22.51
CA ALA A 140 -11.15 -24.43 -23.81
C ALA A 140 -12.41 -24.55 -24.68
N ALA A 141 -13.61 -24.52 -24.08
CA ALA A 141 -14.87 -24.56 -24.80
C ALA A 141 -15.26 -23.20 -25.39
N PHE A 142 -14.85 -22.11 -24.74
CA PHE A 142 -15.20 -20.75 -25.17
C PHE A 142 -14.09 -20.07 -25.98
N PHE A 143 -12.83 -20.48 -25.79
CA PHE A 143 -11.67 -19.91 -26.48
C PHE A 143 -10.79 -21.04 -27.03
N PRO A 144 -11.25 -21.71 -28.12
CA PRO A 144 -10.60 -22.90 -28.65
C PRO A 144 -9.24 -22.64 -29.32
N THR A 145 -8.78 -21.43 -29.37
CA THR A 145 -7.55 -21.04 -30.04
C THR A 145 -6.60 -20.31 -29.11
N THR A 146 -5.79 -21.06 -28.39
CA THR A 146 -4.50 -20.58 -27.82
C THR A 146 -4.55 -19.34 -26.95
N GLY A 147 -5.31 -19.32 -25.88
CA GLY A 147 -5.24 -18.20 -24.97
C GLY A 147 -5.95 -18.48 -23.67
N ASP A 148 -5.30 -18.17 -22.57
CA ASP A 148 -5.89 -18.22 -21.26
C ASP A 148 -6.92 -17.09 -21.12
N PRO A 149 -8.18 -17.38 -20.84
CA PRO A 149 -9.19 -16.34 -20.64
C PRO A 149 -9.03 -15.62 -19.30
N TYR A 150 -8.15 -16.11 -18.46
CA TYR A 150 -7.87 -15.58 -17.13
C TYR A 150 -6.75 -14.53 -17.19
N ALA A 151 -6.63 -13.73 -16.15
CA ALA A 151 -5.52 -12.81 -16.02
C ALA A 151 -4.20 -13.59 -16.03
N GLN A 152 -3.29 -13.24 -16.93
CA GLN A 152 -1.95 -13.79 -17.02
C GLN A 152 -1.00 -12.95 -16.18
N THR A 153 -1.10 -11.64 -16.32
CA THR A 153 -0.25 -10.70 -15.59
C THR A 153 -1.14 -9.65 -14.93
N SER A 154 -0.78 -9.30 -13.71
CA SER A 154 -1.33 -8.14 -13.03
C SER A 154 -0.18 -7.46 -12.29
N ASP A 155 0.35 -6.40 -12.88
CA ASP A 155 1.41 -5.58 -12.30
C ASP A 155 0.83 -4.19 -12.02
N VAL A 156 0.66 -3.86 -10.74
CA VAL A 156 0.23 -2.54 -10.30
C VAL A 156 1.27 -2.01 -9.32
N GLN A 157 1.81 -0.86 -9.60
CA GLN A 157 2.84 -0.23 -8.79
C GLN A 157 2.45 1.20 -8.45
N THR A 158 2.81 1.63 -7.24
CA THR A 158 2.65 3.02 -6.85
C THR A 158 3.94 3.59 -6.28
N ILE A 159 4.17 4.87 -6.55
CA ILE A 159 5.23 5.64 -5.93
C ILE A 159 4.59 6.85 -5.26
N ASN A 160 4.85 7.01 -3.96
CA ASN A 160 4.33 8.10 -3.17
C ASN A 160 5.48 9.01 -2.71
N ILE A 161 5.28 10.31 -2.84
CA ILE A 161 6.17 11.36 -2.32
C ILE A 161 5.38 12.13 -1.26
N ASN A 162 5.84 12.09 -0.02
CA ASN A 162 5.16 12.67 1.11
C ASN A 162 6.02 13.69 1.87
N PRO A 163 6.05 14.96 1.47
CA PRO A 163 6.51 16.02 2.33
C PRO A 163 5.58 16.16 3.55
N ALA A 164 6.19 16.26 4.73
CA ALA A 164 5.46 16.34 5.98
C ALA A 164 6.15 17.29 6.98
N VAL A 165 5.41 17.71 7.99
CA VAL A 165 5.93 18.50 9.09
C VAL A 165 5.37 17.97 10.41
N GLY A 166 6.23 17.85 11.41
CA GLY A 166 5.88 17.58 12.79
C GLY A 166 6.13 18.80 13.65
N ILE A 167 5.21 19.10 14.58
CA ILE A 167 5.26 20.27 15.44
C ILE A 167 5.00 19.84 16.90
N GLN A 168 5.92 20.15 17.79
CA GLN A 168 5.75 19.98 19.23
C GLN A 168 4.98 21.16 19.80
N ILE A 169 3.74 20.93 20.18
CA ILE A 169 2.84 21.98 20.74
C ILE A 169 3.13 22.21 22.20
N THR A 170 3.25 21.13 22.97
CA THR A 170 3.69 21.13 24.37
C THR A 170 4.71 20.03 24.58
N ASP A 171 5.28 19.91 25.77
CA ASP A 171 6.23 18.83 26.06
C ASP A 171 5.63 17.44 25.85
N ASN A 172 4.31 17.32 25.97
CA ASN A 172 3.59 16.06 25.93
C ASN A 172 2.71 15.89 24.67
N LEU A 173 2.53 16.94 23.86
CA LEU A 173 1.61 16.93 22.72
C LEU A 173 2.33 17.34 21.44
N ARG A 174 2.23 16.49 20.40
CA ARG A 174 2.76 16.74 19.07
C ARG A 174 1.67 16.60 18.03
N LEU A 175 1.73 17.42 17.00
CA LEU A 175 0.89 17.36 15.81
C LEU A 175 1.76 17.18 14.58
N GLY A 176 1.19 16.59 13.55
CA GLY A 176 1.85 16.47 12.27
C GLY A 176 0.86 16.51 11.11
N ALA A 177 1.35 16.94 9.97
CA ALA A 177 0.61 16.96 8.73
C ALA A 177 1.55 16.73 7.54
N GLY A 178 1.02 16.16 6.48
CA GLY A 178 1.74 15.95 5.23
C GLY A 178 0.81 15.93 4.03
N VAL A 179 1.40 16.11 2.86
CA VAL A 179 0.74 15.98 1.56
C VAL A 179 1.32 14.77 0.86
N ASN A 180 0.50 13.99 0.19
CA ASN A 180 0.92 12.85 -0.60
C ASN A 180 0.71 13.18 -2.08
N TYR A 181 1.75 13.08 -2.86
CA TYR A 181 1.66 12.99 -4.31
C TYR A 181 1.96 11.54 -4.66
N GLN A 182 1.02 10.87 -5.29
CA GLN A 182 1.13 9.46 -5.57
C GLN A 182 0.85 9.19 -7.04
N GLN A 183 1.76 8.47 -7.68
CA GLN A 183 1.62 7.95 -9.02
C GLN A 183 1.23 6.48 -8.95
N ILE A 184 0.40 6.03 -9.89
CA ILE A 184 0.04 4.65 -10.09
C ILE A 184 0.32 4.26 -11.53
N GLU A 185 0.89 3.07 -11.72
CA GLU A 185 1.03 2.40 -13.01
C GLU A 185 0.36 1.04 -12.91
N ALA A 186 -0.42 0.67 -13.90
CA ALA A 186 -1.11 -0.60 -13.96
C ALA A 186 -0.92 -1.26 -15.33
N ASP A 187 -0.49 -2.52 -15.31
CA ASP A 187 -0.39 -3.39 -16.49
C ASP A 187 -1.12 -4.70 -16.19
N ILE A 188 -2.26 -4.89 -16.83
CA ILE A 188 -3.11 -6.07 -16.64
C ILE A 188 -3.29 -6.77 -17.98
N GLU A 189 -2.82 -7.99 -18.04
CA GLU A 189 -2.82 -8.77 -19.26
C GLU A 189 -3.57 -10.08 -19.12
N ASN A 190 -4.32 -10.42 -20.17
CA ASN A 190 -4.89 -11.74 -20.38
C ASN A 190 -4.67 -12.17 -21.84
N ALA A 191 -5.15 -13.34 -22.22
CA ALA A 191 -4.97 -13.86 -23.58
C ALA A 191 -5.58 -12.99 -24.70
N ALA A 192 -6.56 -12.19 -24.38
CA ALA A 192 -7.33 -11.41 -25.37
C ALA A 192 -7.01 -9.93 -25.34
N THR A 193 -6.60 -9.40 -24.18
CA THR A 193 -6.43 -7.97 -23.96
C THR A 193 -5.22 -7.69 -23.08
N ARG A 194 -4.61 -6.54 -23.31
CA ARG A 194 -3.66 -5.89 -22.39
C ARG A 194 -4.17 -4.50 -22.11
N LEU A 195 -4.27 -4.17 -20.84
CA LEU A 195 -4.55 -2.85 -20.32
C LEU A 195 -3.28 -2.26 -19.74
N GLU A 196 -2.89 -1.11 -20.26
CA GLU A 196 -1.78 -0.32 -19.71
C GLU A 196 -2.33 1.06 -19.38
N GLY A 197 -2.11 1.53 -18.18
CA GLY A 197 -2.55 2.86 -17.78
C GLY A 197 -1.82 3.40 -16.58
N ASP A 198 -1.81 4.71 -16.49
CA ASP A 198 -1.19 5.44 -15.39
C ASP A 198 -2.05 6.64 -14.97
N ASP A 199 -1.81 7.11 -13.77
CA ASP A 199 -2.40 8.33 -13.24
C ASP A 199 -1.58 8.87 -12.07
N ASP A 200 -1.80 10.12 -11.71
CA ASP A 200 -1.26 10.72 -10.51
C ASP A 200 -2.33 11.48 -9.71
N ALA A 201 -2.26 11.38 -8.42
CA ALA A 201 -3.24 12.00 -7.56
C ALA A 201 -2.64 12.51 -6.24
N PHE A 202 -3.38 13.40 -5.58
CA PHE A 202 -2.98 13.98 -4.32
C PHE A 202 -3.84 13.47 -3.17
N GLY A 203 -3.19 13.32 -2.03
CA GLY A 203 -3.81 13.06 -0.75
C GLY A 203 -3.16 13.87 0.35
N TRP A 204 -3.60 13.67 1.58
CA TRP A 204 -3.04 14.29 2.75
C TRP A 204 -3.07 13.35 3.96
N ASN A 205 -2.24 13.62 4.93
CA ASN A 205 -2.24 12.90 6.19
C ASN A 205 -2.02 13.84 7.35
N VAL A 206 -2.64 13.51 8.48
CA VAL A 206 -2.49 14.24 9.73
C VAL A 206 -2.32 13.26 10.88
N GLY A 207 -1.71 13.73 11.94
CA GLY A 207 -1.52 12.93 13.11
C GLY A 207 -1.33 13.72 14.38
N LEU A 208 -1.53 13.02 15.47
CA LEU A 208 -1.36 13.53 16.82
C LEU A 208 -0.69 12.45 17.66
N THR A 209 0.25 12.84 18.53
CA THR A 209 0.75 12.00 19.61
C THR A 209 0.65 12.73 20.93
N TYR A 210 0.28 12.01 21.99
CA TYR A 210 0.18 12.52 23.36
C TYR A 210 0.88 11.56 24.32
N SER A 211 1.88 12.04 25.02
CA SER A 211 2.69 11.28 25.98
C SER A 211 2.61 11.95 27.35
N PRO A 212 1.61 11.59 28.20
CA PRO A 212 1.44 12.20 29.52
C PRO A 212 2.61 11.93 30.46
N ASP A 213 3.33 10.84 30.23
CA ASP A 213 4.51 10.40 30.98
C ASP A 213 5.42 9.53 30.07
N ASP A 214 6.57 9.08 30.59
CA ASP A 214 7.56 8.30 29.86
C ASP A 214 7.12 6.86 29.52
N TYR A 215 6.01 6.40 30.05
CA TYR A 215 5.54 5.01 29.90
C TYR A 215 4.27 4.90 29.04
N ASN A 216 3.49 5.98 28.98
CA ASN A 216 2.21 5.98 28.30
C ASN A 216 2.26 6.89 27.08
N HIS A 217 2.05 6.30 25.92
CA HIS A 217 2.02 6.99 24.64
C HIS A 217 0.72 6.70 23.92
N PHE A 218 0.06 7.73 23.44
CA PHE A 218 -1.17 7.64 22.66
C PHE A 218 -0.95 8.33 21.33
N GLY A 219 -1.42 7.71 20.26
CA GLY A 219 -1.34 8.29 18.94
C GLY A 219 -2.59 8.01 18.14
N VAL A 220 -2.91 8.94 17.27
CA VAL A 220 -3.93 8.79 16.24
C VAL A 220 -3.42 9.45 14.97
N ALA A 221 -3.61 8.76 13.86
CA ALA A 221 -3.28 9.27 12.53
C ALA A 221 -4.43 9.00 11.57
N TYR A 222 -4.54 9.84 10.58
CA TYR A 222 -5.47 9.69 9.48
C TYR A 222 -4.77 10.02 8.17
N ARG A 223 -5.00 9.19 7.18
CA ARG A 223 -4.58 9.41 5.79
C ARG A 223 -5.82 9.47 4.92
N SER A 224 -5.90 10.48 4.07
CA SER A 224 -7.02 10.59 3.13
C SER A 224 -6.99 9.46 2.13
N GLU A 225 -8.14 9.17 1.60
CA GLU A 225 -8.31 8.44 0.37
C GLU A 225 -7.63 9.16 -0.80
N ILE A 226 -7.10 8.40 -1.75
CA ILE A 226 -6.54 8.90 -3.01
C ILE A 226 -7.32 8.23 -4.13
N SER A 227 -7.98 9.02 -4.95
CA SER A 227 -8.78 8.55 -6.09
C SER A 227 -8.02 8.81 -7.38
N TYR A 228 -8.00 7.82 -8.26
CA TYR A 228 -7.35 7.89 -9.56
C TYR A 228 -8.39 7.84 -10.67
N ASP A 229 -8.09 8.53 -11.75
CA ASP A 229 -8.85 8.49 -13.02
C ASP A 229 -7.88 7.98 -14.10
N ILE A 230 -7.64 6.67 -14.07
CA ILE A 230 -6.58 6.04 -14.87
C ILE A 230 -6.89 6.19 -16.35
N ASP A 231 -6.03 6.91 -17.06
CA ASP A 231 -6.01 7.00 -18.51
C ASP A 231 -5.08 5.92 -19.07
N GLY A 232 -5.50 5.21 -20.11
CA GLY A 232 -4.70 4.12 -20.63
C GLY A 232 -5.18 3.56 -21.96
N ASP A 233 -4.41 2.61 -22.44
CA ASP A 233 -4.64 1.93 -23.71
C ASP A 233 -5.11 0.49 -23.51
N ILE A 234 -6.10 0.08 -24.28
CA ILE A 234 -6.53 -1.31 -24.38
C ILE A 234 -6.04 -1.88 -25.70
N THR A 235 -5.13 -2.82 -25.62
CA THR A 235 -4.65 -3.58 -26.78
C THR A 235 -5.38 -4.91 -26.86
N PHE A 236 -6.10 -5.14 -27.95
CA PHE A 236 -6.68 -6.45 -28.23
C PHE A 236 -5.65 -7.35 -28.89
N LYS A 237 -5.52 -8.59 -28.42
CA LYS A 237 -4.67 -9.65 -28.99
C LYS A 237 -5.52 -10.69 -29.73
N PRO A 238 -6.27 -10.38 -30.78
CA PRO A 238 -6.95 -11.40 -31.54
C PRO A 238 -5.91 -12.20 -32.33
N ALA A 239 -6.12 -13.50 -32.49
CA ALA A 239 -5.27 -14.32 -33.35
C ALA A 239 -5.12 -13.70 -34.74
N GLY A 240 -4.05 -12.92 -34.94
CA GLY A 240 -3.66 -12.34 -36.23
C GLY A 240 -4.02 -10.86 -36.48
N VAL A 241 -4.63 -10.12 -35.58
CA VAL A 241 -4.90 -8.69 -35.75
C VAL A 241 -4.68 -7.93 -34.44
N ALA A 242 -3.61 -7.16 -34.36
CA ALA A 242 -3.43 -6.22 -33.25
C ALA A 242 -4.22 -4.94 -33.55
N ALA A 243 -5.24 -4.63 -32.76
CA ALA A 243 -5.92 -3.35 -32.78
C ALA A 243 -5.75 -2.68 -31.40
N THR A 244 -5.08 -1.57 -31.39
CA THR A 244 -5.00 -0.73 -30.17
C THR A 244 -6.15 0.26 -30.20
N VAL A 245 -6.92 0.29 -29.12
CA VAL A 245 -7.99 1.28 -28.92
C VAL A 245 -7.59 2.11 -27.72
N ALA A 246 -7.20 3.34 -27.95
CA ALA A 246 -7.01 4.32 -26.90
C ALA A 246 -8.38 4.67 -26.30
N GLY A 247 -8.52 4.55 -25.00
CA GLY A 247 -9.74 4.84 -24.28
C GLY A 247 -9.48 5.24 -22.84
N ARG A 248 -10.41 6.02 -22.31
CA ARG A 248 -10.37 6.36 -20.89
C ARG A 248 -10.95 5.18 -20.10
N LEU A 249 -10.16 4.61 -19.21
CA LEU A 249 -10.62 3.63 -18.25
C LEU A 249 -11.15 4.39 -17.03
N SER A 250 -12.38 4.91 -17.12
CA SER A 250 -13.01 5.55 -15.97
C SER A 250 -13.64 4.46 -15.08
N GLU A 251 -12.84 3.80 -14.30
CA GLU A 251 -13.33 3.21 -13.06
C GLU A 251 -12.83 4.09 -11.92
N ASP A 252 -13.75 4.46 -11.05
CA ASP A 252 -13.48 5.19 -9.81
C ASP A 252 -12.72 4.24 -8.87
N ASN A 253 -11.42 4.07 -9.15
CA ASN A 253 -10.53 3.21 -8.40
C ASN A 253 -10.02 3.95 -7.16
N THR A 254 -10.91 4.06 -6.19
CA THR A 254 -10.62 4.63 -4.90
C THR A 254 -9.82 3.65 -4.07
N ILE A 255 -8.57 3.99 -3.72
CA ILE A 255 -7.80 3.24 -2.74
C ILE A 255 -8.23 3.73 -1.35
N PRO A 256 -8.89 2.89 -0.54
CA PRO A 256 -9.33 3.30 0.77
C PRO A 256 -8.13 3.63 1.67
N PRO A 257 -8.28 4.56 2.62
CA PRO A 257 -7.24 4.87 3.57
C PRO A 257 -6.86 3.59 4.32
N ALA A 258 -5.56 3.33 4.41
CA ALA A 258 -5.07 2.25 5.23
C ALA A 258 -5.46 2.53 6.68
N ALA A 259 -6.27 1.67 7.28
CA ALA A 259 -6.52 1.72 8.72
C ALA A 259 -5.22 1.30 9.43
N ILE A 260 -4.55 2.26 10.03
CA ILE A 260 -3.35 2.08 10.85
C ILE A 260 -3.73 2.18 12.31
#